data_7621402c92157274ba86df75521320ef
#
_entry.id   7621402c92157274ba86df75521320ef
#
_cell.length_a   1.000
_cell.length_b   1.000
_cell.length_c   1.000
_cell.angle_alpha   90.00
_cell.angle_beta   90.00
_cell.angle_gamma   90.00
#
_symmetry.space_group_name_H-M   'P 1'
#
loop_
_entity.id
_entity.type
_entity.pdbx_description
1 polymer ?
#
loop_
_entity_poly.entity_id
_entity_poly.type
_entity_poly.pdbx_seq_one_letter_code
_entity_poly.pdbx_strand_id
1 'polypeptide(L)'
;MCFSFTYAFAHPLVDEAILHLEKPYVYSATGPDSFDCSGFTYYCVDTVYDFTIERTAYKQGYDESYYKINSIAQLQVGDLVFFDTKRDKDKCDHAGIYIGNNQFIHASSAGEKVTISEIRGTFYEGIFSWGRRLI
;
A
#
# COMPACT_ATOMS: atom_id res chain seq x y z
N MET A 1 25.69 9.74 -10.32
CA MET A 1 25.31 9.45 -10.39
C MET A 1 24.58 8.29 -10.45
N CYS A 2 24.34 7.69 -10.23
CA CYS A 2 23.79 6.50 -10.30
C CYS A 2 22.37 6.39 -10.11
N PHE A 3 21.74 7.34 -9.80
CA PHE A 3 20.40 7.28 -9.59
C PHE A 3 19.63 7.20 -10.83
N SER A 4 20.21 7.42 -11.90
CA SER A 4 19.48 7.36 -13.12
C SER A 4 18.99 5.98 -13.44
N PHE A 5 19.67 4.94 -12.97
CA PHE A 5 19.21 3.62 -13.29
C PHE A 5 17.96 3.27 -12.53
N THR A 6 17.59 4.04 -11.55
CA THR A 6 16.36 3.81 -10.84
C THR A 6 15.17 3.84 -11.76
N TYR A 7 15.22 4.65 -12.79
CA TYR A 7 14.11 4.76 -13.69
C TYR A 7 13.92 3.55 -14.58
N ALA A 8 14.97 2.75 -14.77
CA ALA A 8 14.84 1.54 -15.57
C ALA A 8 13.92 0.54 -14.92
N PHE A 9 13.72 0.65 -13.61
CA PHE A 9 12.89 -0.27 -12.85
C PHE A 9 11.70 0.44 -12.23
N ALA A 10 11.34 1.62 -12.73
CA ALA A 10 10.22 2.38 -12.22
C ALA A 10 8.94 1.57 -12.39
N HIS A 11 8.06 1.69 -11.42
CA HIS A 11 6.77 1.01 -11.42
C HIS A 11 5.68 2.08 -11.39
N PRO A 12 4.76 2.08 -12.35
CA PRO A 12 3.78 3.17 -12.44
C PRO A 12 3.01 3.42 -11.16
N LEU A 13 2.62 2.36 -10.46
CA LEU A 13 1.86 2.52 -9.21
C LEU A 13 2.70 3.15 -8.12
N VAL A 14 3.97 2.75 -8.02
CA VAL A 14 4.88 3.31 -7.02
C VAL A 14 5.19 4.77 -7.35
N ASP A 15 5.40 5.08 -8.62
CA ASP A 15 5.67 6.45 -9.04
C ASP A 15 4.51 7.36 -8.69
N GLU A 16 3.27 6.90 -8.90
CA GLU A 16 2.10 7.67 -8.52
C GLU A 16 2.03 7.84 -7.00
N ALA A 17 2.26 6.77 -6.26
CA ALA A 17 2.19 6.80 -4.81
C ALA A 17 3.15 7.83 -4.20
N ILE A 18 4.37 7.87 -4.71
CA ILE A 18 5.42 8.76 -4.20
C ILE A 18 5.04 10.24 -4.35
N LEU A 19 4.28 10.57 -5.37
CA LEU A 19 3.84 11.95 -5.57
C LEU A 19 3.01 12.49 -4.40
N HIS A 20 2.42 11.61 -3.62
CA HIS A 20 1.51 11.98 -2.53
C HIS A 20 2.14 11.98 -1.15
N LEU A 21 3.45 11.74 -1.06
CA LEU A 21 4.15 11.76 0.23
C LEU A 21 3.87 13.07 0.96
N GLU A 22 3.69 12.98 2.27
CA GLU A 22 3.42 14.09 3.20
C GLU A 22 2.01 14.63 3.17
N LYS A 23 1.15 14.21 2.24
CA LYS A 23 -0.24 14.63 2.26
C LYS A 23 -0.96 14.05 3.48
N PRO A 24 -1.92 14.80 4.05
CA PRO A 24 -2.48 14.40 5.34
C PRO A 24 -3.38 13.17 5.26
N TYR A 25 -3.38 12.41 6.35
CA TYR A 25 -4.37 11.37 6.57
C TYR A 25 -5.66 12.01 7.05
N VAL A 26 -6.76 11.68 6.39
CA VAL A 26 -8.10 12.12 6.82
C VAL A 26 -9.04 10.95 6.68
N TYR A 27 -9.76 10.62 7.74
CA TYR A 27 -10.70 9.50 7.74
C TYR A 27 -11.69 9.63 6.59
N SER A 28 -11.91 8.55 5.85
CA SER A 28 -12.79 8.45 4.68
C SER A 28 -12.34 9.21 3.45
N ALA A 29 -11.16 9.83 3.45
CA ALA A 29 -10.70 10.60 2.30
C ALA A 29 -10.12 9.70 1.22
N THR A 30 -10.37 10.06 -0.04
CA THR A 30 -9.93 9.30 -1.21
C THR A 30 -9.04 10.10 -2.15
N GLY A 31 -8.51 11.25 -1.69
CA GLY A 31 -7.62 12.07 -2.51
C GLY A 31 -8.37 13.11 -3.30
N PRO A 32 -7.66 13.94 -4.03
CA PRO A 32 -6.20 13.91 -4.22
C PRO A 32 -5.39 14.60 -3.13
N ASP A 33 -6.02 15.33 -2.20
CA ASP A 33 -5.29 16.18 -1.27
C ASP A 33 -5.12 15.53 0.09
N SER A 34 -5.92 14.53 0.42
CA SER A 34 -5.84 13.79 1.67
C SER A 34 -6.38 12.37 1.45
N PHE A 35 -6.02 11.45 2.34
CA PHE A 35 -6.33 10.03 2.15
C PHE A 35 -6.53 9.32 3.47
N ASP A 36 -7.44 8.32 3.50
CA ASP A 36 -7.28 7.26 4.49
C ASP A 36 -6.46 6.13 3.86
N CYS A 37 -6.21 5.03 4.57
CA CYS A 37 -5.28 4.02 4.10
C CYS A 37 -5.74 3.36 2.79
N SER A 38 -6.98 2.90 2.76
CA SER A 38 -7.51 2.25 1.56
C SER A 38 -7.93 3.26 0.50
N GLY A 39 -8.22 4.50 0.89
CA GLY A 39 -8.46 5.57 -0.05
C GLY A 39 -7.21 5.91 -0.84
N PHE A 40 -6.06 5.81 -0.18
CA PHE A 40 -4.78 6.02 -0.85
C PHE A 40 -4.50 4.95 -1.90
N THR A 41 -4.63 3.67 -1.54
CA THR A 41 -4.43 2.60 -2.51
C THR A 41 -5.47 2.68 -3.63
N TYR A 42 -6.72 2.97 -3.28
CA TYR A 42 -7.80 3.13 -4.26
C TYR A 42 -7.46 4.22 -5.27
N TYR A 43 -7.07 5.41 -4.77
CA TYR A 43 -6.78 6.54 -5.64
C TYR A 43 -5.60 6.25 -6.56
N CYS A 44 -4.52 5.68 -6.03
CA CYS A 44 -3.33 5.43 -6.84
C CYS A 44 -3.63 4.40 -7.94
N VAL A 45 -4.34 3.33 -7.61
CA VAL A 45 -4.70 2.31 -8.60
C VAL A 45 -5.62 2.89 -9.67
N ASP A 46 -6.63 3.65 -9.26
CA ASP A 46 -7.59 4.24 -10.18
C ASP A 46 -6.92 5.24 -11.12
N THR A 47 -5.89 5.93 -10.64
CA THR A 47 -5.16 6.92 -11.45
C THR A 47 -4.28 6.25 -12.49
N VAL A 48 -3.66 5.12 -12.14
CA VAL A 48 -2.62 4.50 -12.96
C VAL A 48 -3.17 3.47 -13.92
N TYR A 49 -4.17 2.68 -13.46
CA TYR A 49 -4.70 1.57 -14.24
C TYR A 49 -6.10 1.89 -14.71
N ASP A 50 -6.60 1.13 -15.73
CA ASP A 50 -7.93 1.30 -16.22
C ASP A 50 -8.93 0.37 -15.57
N PHE A 51 -8.74 0.14 -14.24
CA PHE A 51 -9.68 -0.60 -13.42
C PHE A 51 -9.62 -0.02 -12.00
N THR A 52 -10.66 -0.27 -11.23
CA THR A 52 -10.71 0.15 -9.83
C THR A 52 -10.64 -1.07 -8.92
N ILE A 53 -10.19 -0.85 -7.68
CA ILE A 53 -10.22 -1.89 -6.65
C ILE A 53 -11.32 -1.55 -5.65
N GLU A 54 -11.55 -2.46 -4.71
CA GLU A 54 -12.55 -2.21 -3.66
C GLU A 54 -12.16 -0.99 -2.82
N ARG A 55 -13.14 -0.39 -2.16
CA ARG A 55 -12.89 0.87 -1.45
C ARG A 55 -12.27 0.69 -0.07
N THR A 56 -12.55 -0.41 0.62
CA THR A 56 -12.06 -0.59 1.99
C THR A 56 -10.87 -1.53 2.02
N ALA A 57 -10.03 -1.37 3.06
CA ALA A 57 -8.87 -2.25 3.21
C ALA A 57 -9.31 -3.71 3.32
N TYR A 58 -10.38 -3.96 4.07
CA TYR A 58 -10.90 -5.32 4.23
C TYR A 58 -11.25 -5.94 2.87
N LYS A 59 -12.02 -5.22 2.07
CA LYS A 59 -12.45 -5.75 0.77
C LYS A 59 -11.31 -5.83 -0.22
N GLN A 60 -10.39 -4.89 -0.19
CA GLN A 60 -9.18 -4.98 -1.03
C GLN A 60 -8.37 -6.22 -0.68
N GLY A 61 -8.16 -6.46 0.59
CA GLY A 61 -7.33 -7.58 1.04
C GLY A 61 -7.97 -8.93 0.77
N TYR A 62 -9.28 -9.01 0.81
CA TYR A 62 -10.00 -10.27 0.57
C TYR A 62 -10.47 -10.45 -0.87
N ASP A 63 -10.07 -9.57 -1.78
CA ASP A 63 -10.48 -9.66 -3.18
C ASP A 63 -9.70 -10.76 -3.89
N GLU A 64 -10.36 -11.89 -4.10
CA GLU A 64 -9.73 -13.06 -4.70
C GLU A 64 -9.55 -12.95 -6.22
N SER A 65 -9.95 -11.84 -6.82
CA SER A 65 -9.62 -11.55 -8.22
C SER A 65 -8.13 -11.37 -8.43
N TYR A 66 -7.39 -11.08 -7.35
CA TYR A 66 -5.95 -10.77 -7.45
C TYR A 66 -5.12 -11.83 -6.72
N TYR A 67 -3.93 -12.08 -7.24
CA TYR A 67 -3.05 -13.11 -6.71
C TYR A 67 -2.61 -12.76 -5.28
N LYS A 68 -2.71 -13.73 -4.38
CA LYS A 68 -2.38 -13.55 -2.97
C LYS A 68 -0.92 -13.86 -2.71
N ILE A 69 -0.24 -12.96 -2.00
CA ILE A 69 1.16 -13.11 -1.61
C ILE A 69 1.19 -13.40 -0.12
N ASN A 70 1.62 -14.60 0.25
CA ASN A 70 1.47 -15.08 1.62
C ASN A 70 2.63 -14.75 2.55
N SER A 71 3.73 -14.23 2.02
CA SER A 71 4.89 -13.94 2.87
C SER A 71 5.57 -12.65 2.42
N ILE A 72 6.22 -11.99 3.38
CA ILE A 72 6.97 -10.76 3.10
C ILE A 72 8.06 -11.03 2.07
N ALA A 73 8.69 -12.21 2.15
CA ALA A 73 9.78 -12.56 1.24
C ALA A 73 9.36 -12.61 -0.22
N GLN A 74 8.07 -12.85 -0.48
CA GLN A 74 7.56 -12.99 -1.83
C GLN A 74 6.99 -11.69 -2.41
N LEU A 75 6.96 -10.64 -1.63
CA LEU A 75 6.44 -9.36 -2.10
C LEU A 75 7.31 -8.80 -3.23
N GLN A 76 6.64 -8.20 -4.20
CA GLN A 76 7.28 -7.51 -5.32
C GLN A 76 6.80 -6.08 -5.37
N VAL A 77 7.62 -5.21 -5.95
CA VAL A 77 7.27 -3.80 -6.12
C VAL A 77 5.91 -3.67 -6.80
N GLY A 78 5.05 -2.85 -6.23
CA GLY A 78 3.70 -2.64 -6.75
C GLY A 78 2.64 -3.54 -6.14
N ASP A 79 3.01 -4.52 -5.32
CA ASP A 79 2.02 -5.32 -4.61
C ASP A 79 1.31 -4.45 -3.58
N LEU A 80 0.02 -4.66 -3.43
CA LEU A 80 -0.68 -4.11 -2.26
C LEU A 80 -0.31 -4.96 -1.05
N VAL A 81 -0.15 -4.32 0.10
CA VAL A 81 0.17 -5.01 1.35
C VAL A 81 -0.90 -4.71 2.38
N PHE A 82 -1.24 -5.71 3.19
CA PHE A 82 -2.33 -5.62 4.15
C PHE A 82 -1.87 -6.03 5.52
N PHE A 83 -2.41 -5.35 6.53
CA PHE A 83 -1.99 -5.52 7.92
C PHE A 83 -3.21 -5.60 8.82
N ASP A 84 -3.01 -6.22 9.97
CA ASP A 84 -4.03 -6.43 11.01
C ASP A 84 -3.66 -5.58 12.22
N THR A 85 -3.90 -4.27 12.13
CA THR A 85 -3.50 -3.36 13.22
C THR A 85 -4.35 -3.56 14.46
N LYS A 86 -5.57 -4.04 14.30
CA LYS A 86 -6.47 -4.32 15.42
C LYS A 86 -6.28 -5.69 16.03
N ARG A 87 -5.51 -6.55 15.34
CA ARG A 87 -5.23 -7.91 15.80
C ARG A 87 -6.51 -8.69 16.08
N ASP A 88 -7.47 -8.58 15.17
CA ASP A 88 -8.75 -9.26 15.32
C ASP A 88 -8.94 -10.28 14.20
N LYS A 89 -10.14 -10.88 14.18
CA LYS A 89 -10.44 -11.95 13.21
C LYS A 89 -10.49 -11.48 11.77
N ASP A 90 -10.68 -10.18 11.55
CA ASP A 90 -10.77 -9.66 10.18
C ASP A 90 -9.41 -9.67 9.48
N LYS A 91 -8.32 -9.55 10.22
CA LYS A 91 -6.93 -9.69 9.73
C LYS A 91 -6.53 -8.72 8.65
N CYS A 92 -7.35 -7.75 8.34
CA CYS A 92 -7.09 -6.84 7.24
C CYS A 92 -7.84 -5.53 7.46
N ASP A 93 -7.17 -4.58 8.08
CA ASP A 93 -7.77 -3.28 8.36
C ASP A 93 -6.88 -2.12 7.90
N HIS A 94 -5.70 -2.41 7.35
CA HIS A 94 -4.78 -1.40 6.88
C HIS A 94 -4.16 -1.84 5.57
N ALA A 95 -3.94 -0.90 4.67
CA ALA A 95 -3.45 -1.18 3.32
C ALA A 95 -2.32 -0.22 2.96
N GLY A 96 -1.41 -0.70 2.12
CA GLY A 96 -0.35 0.12 1.56
C GLY A 96 0.15 -0.48 0.26
N ILE A 97 1.21 0.09 -0.28
CA ILE A 97 1.82 -0.33 -1.54
C ILE A 97 3.28 -0.64 -1.28
N TYR A 98 3.69 -1.88 -1.63
CA TYR A 98 5.09 -2.28 -1.46
C TYR A 98 5.95 -1.59 -2.51
N ILE A 99 7.03 -0.96 -2.07
CA ILE A 99 7.91 -0.21 -2.99
C ILE A 99 9.28 -0.86 -3.13
N GLY A 100 9.47 -2.06 -2.57
CA GLY A 100 10.75 -2.76 -2.63
C GLY A 100 11.60 -2.46 -1.42
N ASN A 101 12.68 -3.21 -1.27
CA ASN A 101 13.68 -2.97 -0.24
C ASN A 101 13.08 -2.92 1.16
N ASN A 102 12.14 -3.83 1.45
CA ASN A 102 11.51 -3.93 2.77
C ASN A 102 10.66 -2.72 3.13
N GLN A 103 10.25 -1.90 2.17
CA GLN A 103 9.53 -0.66 2.44
C GLN A 103 8.16 -0.65 1.78
N PHE A 104 7.23 0.05 2.39
CA PHE A 104 5.92 0.27 1.80
C PHE A 104 5.47 1.71 2.05
N ILE A 105 4.64 2.22 1.16
CA ILE A 105 4.10 3.56 1.26
C ILE A 105 2.62 3.45 1.59
N HIS A 106 2.16 4.26 2.53
CA HIS A 106 0.79 4.18 3.01
C HIS A 106 0.34 5.49 3.63
N ALA A 107 -0.98 5.71 3.65
CA ALA A 107 -1.55 6.78 4.42
C ALA A 107 -1.74 6.28 5.85
N SER A 108 -0.95 6.79 6.77
CA SER A 108 -0.87 6.30 8.13
C SER A 108 -1.63 7.21 9.08
N SER A 109 -2.60 6.63 9.82
CA SER A 109 -3.29 7.43 10.84
C SER A 109 -2.36 7.75 12.00
N ALA A 110 -1.47 6.84 12.36
CA ALA A 110 -0.50 7.09 13.44
C ALA A 110 0.48 8.19 13.05
N GLY A 111 0.94 8.18 11.81
CA GLY A 111 1.85 9.22 11.31
C GLY A 111 1.12 10.45 10.80
N GLU A 112 -0.19 10.38 10.66
CA GLU A 112 -1.07 11.47 10.23
C GLU A 112 -0.85 11.92 8.79
N LYS A 113 -0.17 11.11 7.98
CA LYS A 113 0.16 11.48 6.61
C LYS A 113 0.56 10.26 5.78
N VAL A 114 0.68 10.47 4.48
CA VAL A 114 1.28 9.49 3.58
C VAL A 114 2.78 9.44 3.86
N THR A 115 3.28 8.24 4.16
CA THR A 115 4.66 8.06 4.58
C THR A 115 5.18 6.69 4.14
N ILE A 116 6.49 6.52 4.22
CA ILE A 116 7.16 5.24 3.94
C ILE A 116 7.55 4.62 5.27
N SER A 117 7.27 3.32 5.42
CA SER A 117 7.64 2.54 6.59
C SER A 117 8.33 1.26 6.16
N GLU A 118 9.10 0.65 7.06
CA GLU A 118 9.69 -0.67 6.83
C GLU A 118 8.80 -1.75 7.43
N ILE A 119 8.89 -2.96 6.89
CA ILE A 119 8.07 -4.08 7.38
C ILE A 119 8.87 -4.93 8.36
N ARG A 120 9.92 -5.63 7.87
CA ARG A 120 10.72 -6.49 8.74
C ARG A 120 11.51 -5.66 9.73
N GLY A 121 11.58 -6.13 10.94
CA GLY A 121 12.28 -5.44 12.02
C GLY A 121 11.47 -4.36 12.68
N THR A 122 10.19 -4.23 12.35
CA THR A 122 9.31 -3.20 12.90
C THR A 122 8.01 -3.84 13.42
N PHE A 123 7.17 -3.02 14.00
CA PHE A 123 5.83 -3.40 14.42
C PHE A 123 5.05 -4.06 13.26
N TYR A 124 5.27 -3.60 12.03
CA TYR A 124 4.50 -4.11 10.89
C TYR A 124 4.80 -5.56 10.55
N GLU A 125 5.98 -6.06 10.89
CA GLU A 125 6.27 -7.47 10.62
C GLU A 125 5.31 -8.39 11.37
N GLY A 126 5.02 -8.06 12.61
CA GLY A 126 4.16 -8.89 13.46
C GLY A 126 2.70 -8.84 13.09
N ILE A 127 2.28 -7.86 12.32
CA ILE A 127 0.88 -7.69 11.94
C ILE A 127 0.66 -7.79 10.43
N PHE A 128 1.67 -8.18 9.67
CA PHE A 128 1.51 -8.41 8.24
C PHE A 128 0.57 -9.58 7.99
N SER A 129 -0.43 -9.37 7.15
CA SER A 129 -1.39 -10.42 6.81
C SER A 129 -1.04 -11.09 5.49
N TRP A 130 -1.09 -10.35 4.40
CA TRP A 130 -0.72 -10.84 3.07
C TRP A 130 -0.67 -9.66 2.10
N GLY A 131 -0.25 -9.96 0.88
CA GLY A 131 -0.31 -8.98 -0.22
C GLY A 131 -1.26 -9.43 -1.31
N ARG A 132 -1.59 -8.52 -2.21
CA ARG A 132 -2.33 -8.81 -3.44
C ARG A 132 -1.57 -8.21 -4.61
N ARG A 133 -1.39 -9.00 -5.67
CA ARG A 133 -0.69 -8.56 -6.88
C ARG A 133 -1.71 -8.26 -7.96
N LEU A 134 -1.71 -7.00 -8.39
CA LEU A 134 -2.75 -6.52 -9.30
C LEU A 134 -2.52 -6.90 -10.75
N ILE A 135 -1.25 -7.00 -11.16
CA ILE A 135 -0.91 -7.35 -12.54
C ILE A 135 0.39 -8.12 -12.60
#